data_b5b4d5f20aebec1037a2eb4be89c1840
#
_entry.id   b5b4d5f20aebec1037a2eb4be89c1840
#
_cell.length_a   1.000
_cell.length_b   1.000
_cell.length_c   1.000
_cell.angle_alpha   90.00
_cell.angle_beta   90.00
_cell.angle_gamma   90.00
#
_symmetry.space_group_name_H-M   'P 1'
#
loop_
_entity.id
_entity.type
_entity.pdbx_description
1 polymer ?
#
loop_
_entity_poly.entity_id
_entity_poly.type
_entity_poly.pdbx_seq_one_letter_code
_entity_poly.pdbx_strand_id
1 'polypeptide(L)'
;FVTDKEVSDVVEYIIEKNKKGFNLVEGYSSILLKKILSNNPINYMELRSPCGGAIGQLAYYYDGNIYTCDEGRMLAEMGNDSFKLGNVESSSYIELMGSNTTKAMCVSSCIECLPYCSNCVYMPYCGTCPVINLAQDENIFASYPKEFRCKIYGGILDILFDYIEKQDNDVIEIFRKWI
;
A
#
# COMPACT_ATOMS: atom_id res chain seq x y z
N PHE A 1 -14.98 7.67 -9.08
CA PHE A 1 -13.56 7.28 -9.09
C PHE A 1 -12.72 8.56 -9.04
N VAL A 2 -11.81 8.65 -8.06
CA VAL A 2 -10.87 9.77 -7.95
C VAL A 2 -9.92 9.72 -9.14
N THR A 3 -9.74 10.83 -9.83
CA THR A 3 -8.82 10.93 -10.99
C THR A 3 -7.43 11.36 -10.53
N ASP A 4 -6.40 11.11 -11.33
CA ASP A 4 -5.03 11.57 -11.10
C ASP A 4 -4.98 13.08 -10.86
N LYS A 5 -5.83 13.84 -11.56
CA LYS A 5 -5.95 15.28 -11.42
C LYS A 5 -6.51 15.69 -10.05
N GLU A 6 -7.55 15.03 -9.56
CA GLU A 6 -8.14 15.34 -8.25
C GLU A 6 -7.17 15.08 -7.10
N VAL A 7 -6.34 14.03 -7.21
CA VAL A 7 -5.27 13.77 -6.26
C VAL A 7 -4.21 14.87 -6.31
N SER A 8 -3.80 15.28 -7.51
CA SER A 8 -2.88 16.39 -7.74
C SER A 8 -3.38 17.67 -7.09
N ASP A 9 -4.62 18.04 -7.39
CA ASP A 9 -5.24 19.27 -6.88
C ASP A 9 -5.28 19.30 -5.34
N VAL A 10 -5.49 18.15 -4.68
CA VAL A 10 -5.49 18.04 -3.21
C VAL A 10 -4.09 18.24 -2.63
N VAL A 11 -3.08 17.57 -3.17
CA VAL A 11 -1.69 17.69 -2.68
C VAL A 11 -1.20 19.13 -2.87
N GLU A 12 -1.41 19.72 -4.04
CA GLU A 12 -1.04 21.10 -4.32
C GLU A 12 -1.76 22.10 -3.40
N TYR A 13 -3.06 21.92 -3.17
CA TYR A 13 -3.82 22.74 -2.25
C TYR A 13 -3.24 22.71 -0.82
N ILE A 14 -2.86 21.51 -0.32
CA ILE A 14 -2.28 21.35 1.01
C ILE A 14 -0.90 22.02 1.09
N ILE A 15 -0.06 21.89 0.06
CA ILE A 15 1.23 22.59 -0.05
C ILE A 15 1.01 24.12 0.01
N GLU A 16 0.09 24.66 -0.79
CA GLU A 16 -0.23 26.09 -0.80
C GLU A 16 -0.76 26.61 0.55
N LYS A 17 -1.51 25.78 1.29
CA LYS A 17 -1.92 26.11 2.67
C LYS A 17 -0.74 26.15 3.62
N ASN A 18 0.20 25.19 3.50
CA ASN A 18 1.40 25.18 4.31
C ASN A 18 2.30 26.41 4.04
N LYS A 19 2.45 26.84 2.77
CA LYS A 19 3.15 28.09 2.41
C LYS A 19 2.51 29.32 3.07
N LYS A 20 1.21 29.29 3.36
CA LYS A 20 0.48 30.35 4.07
C LYS A 20 0.50 30.22 5.59
N GLY A 21 1.33 29.31 6.14
CA GLY A 21 1.52 29.14 7.56
C GLY A 21 0.56 28.15 8.25
N PHE A 22 -0.29 27.44 7.50
CA PHE A 22 -1.06 26.32 8.06
C PHE A 22 -0.16 25.10 8.24
N ASN A 23 -0.48 24.25 9.20
CA ASN A 23 0.22 22.97 9.43
C ASN A 23 -0.70 21.81 9.06
N LEU A 24 -0.72 21.45 7.79
CA LEU A 24 -1.53 20.38 7.25
C LEU A 24 -0.62 19.31 6.64
N VAL A 25 -0.98 18.04 6.80
CA VAL A 25 -0.24 16.91 6.24
C VAL A 25 -1.16 16.12 5.33
N GLU A 26 -0.71 15.81 4.11
CA GLU A 26 -1.37 14.81 3.29
C GLU A 26 -0.80 13.42 3.65
N GLY A 27 -1.69 12.49 4.07
CA GLY A 27 -1.29 11.25 4.71
C GLY A 27 -0.50 10.30 3.79
N TYR A 28 -0.96 10.07 2.58
CA TYR A 28 -0.27 9.19 1.63
C TYR A 28 1.04 9.80 1.14
N SER A 29 1.06 11.09 0.83
CA SER A 29 2.29 11.82 0.49
C SER A 29 3.32 11.72 1.60
N SER A 30 2.93 11.86 2.86
CA SER A 30 3.81 11.69 4.02
C SER A 30 4.47 10.30 4.04
N ILE A 31 3.67 9.24 3.80
CA ILE A 31 4.16 7.86 3.79
C ILE A 31 5.13 7.64 2.62
N LEU A 32 4.78 8.11 1.43
CA LEU A 32 5.64 8.01 0.24
C LEU A 32 6.92 8.83 0.38
N LEU A 33 6.83 10.05 0.92
CA LEU A 33 8.00 10.91 1.20
C LEU A 33 8.97 10.25 2.19
N LYS A 34 8.47 9.56 3.22
CA LYS A 34 9.34 8.75 4.09
C LYS A 34 10.12 7.72 3.31
N LYS A 35 9.48 7.07 2.33
CA LYS A 35 10.14 6.07 1.48
C LYS A 35 11.15 6.69 0.51
N ILE A 36 10.92 7.93 0.05
CA ILE A 36 11.79 8.65 -0.89
C ILE A 36 12.97 9.29 -0.16
N LEU A 37 12.71 9.99 0.94
CA LEU A 37 13.66 10.88 1.59
C LEU A 37 14.34 10.31 2.84
N SER A 38 13.87 9.18 3.37
CA SER A 38 14.46 8.57 4.55
C SER A 38 15.05 7.18 4.25
N ASN A 39 16.09 6.81 4.99
CA ASN A 39 16.68 5.48 4.94
C ASN A 39 15.98 4.49 5.91
N ASN A 40 14.90 4.93 6.57
CA ASN A 40 14.19 4.11 7.52
C ASN A 40 13.15 3.22 6.82
N PRO A 41 12.97 1.96 7.25
CA PRO A 41 11.93 1.10 6.70
C PRO A 41 10.56 1.68 7.02
N ILE A 42 9.68 1.69 6.02
CA ILE A 42 8.31 2.15 6.21
C ILE A 42 7.50 1.03 6.85
N ASN A 43 6.84 1.34 7.94
CA ASN A 43 5.88 0.43 8.57
C ASN A 43 4.47 0.61 7.97
N TYR A 44 4.38 0.49 6.64
CA TYR A 44 3.13 0.52 5.90
C TYR A 44 3.08 -0.70 4.98
N MET A 45 2.18 -1.62 5.28
CA MET A 45 2.18 -2.98 4.74
C MET A 45 2.04 -3.02 3.22
N GLU A 46 1.17 -2.17 2.67
CA GLU A 46 0.88 -2.13 1.24
C GLU A 46 2.02 -1.58 0.38
N LEU A 47 2.99 -0.90 0.98
CA LEU A 47 4.17 -0.39 0.28
C LEU A 47 5.41 -1.28 0.50
N ARG A 48 5.22 -2.48 1.01
CA ARG A 48 6.27 -3.52 1.10
C ARG A 48 6.17 -4.49 -0.07
N SER A 49 7.28 -5.08 -0.43
CA SER A 49 7.36 -6.15 -1.42
C SER A 49 8.18 -7.31 -0.84
N PRO A 50 7.56 -8.48 -0.61
CA PRO A 50 6.11 -8.71 -0.62
C PRO A 50 5.38 -7.95 0.48
N CYS A 51 4.05 -7.81 0.35
CA CYS A 51 3.19 -7.25 1.38
C CYS A 51 3.37 -8.01 2.70
N GLY A 52 3.34 -7.29 3.82
CA GLY A 52 3.51 -7.89 5.14
C GLY A 52 2.34 -8.78 5.62
N GLY A 53 1.25 -8.89 4.87
CA GLY A 53 0.14 -9.79 5.21
C GLY A 53 0.60 -11.24 5.34
N ALA A 54 0.15 -11.94 6.34
CA ALA A 54 0.55 -13.28 6.80
C ALA A 54 1.98 -13.39 7.37
N ILE A 55 2.97 -12.66 6.84
CA ILE A 55 4.38 -12.79 7.25
C ILE A 55 4.84 -11.73 8.25
N GLY A 56 4.26 -10.53 8.21
CA GLY A 56 4.56 -9.41 9.11
C GLY A 56 3.40 -9.05 10.05
N GLN A 57 2.22 -9.57 9.79
CA GLN A 57 1.04 -9.46 10.66
C GLN A 57 0.09 -10.64 10.45
N LEU A 58 -0.75 -10.89 11.45
CA LEU A 58 -1.91 -11.77 11.39
C LEU A 58 -3.10 -11.03 11.99
N ALA A 59 -4.29 -11.24 11.45
CA ALA A 59 -5.53 -10.75 12.07
C ALA A 59 -6.25 -11.90 12.76
N TYR A 60 -6.50 -11.74 14.05
CA TYR A 60 -7.28 -12.67 14.86
C TYR A 60 -8.71 -12.17 14.99
N TYR A 61 -9.67 -13.07 14.83
CA TYR A 61 -11.07 -12.72 14.89
C TYR A 61 -11.74 -13.34 16.13
N TYR A 62 -12.89 -12.81 16.53
CA TYR A 62 -13.57 -13.19 17.78
C TYR A 62 -13.97 -14.67 17.86
N ASP A 63 -14.15 -15.32 16.72
CA ASP A 63 -14.48 -16.76 16.58
C ASP A 63 -13.26 -17.67 16.58
N GLY A 64 -12.07 -17.10 16.83
CA GLY A 64 -10.79 -17.80 16.78
C GLY A 64 -10.19 -17.95 15.39
N ASN A 65 -10.85 -17.52 14.34
CA ASN A 65 -10.28 -17.57 12.98
C ASN A 65 -9.12 -16.60 12.83
N ILE A 66 -8.14 -17.02 12.00
CA ILE A 66 -6.90 -16.28 11.73
C ILE A 66 -6.87 -15.97 10.23
N TYR A 67 -6.58 -14.72 9.91
CA TYR A 67 -6.50 -14.21 8.54
C TYR A 67 -5.12 -13.60 8.26
N THR A 68 -4.79 -13.44 6.99
CA THR A 68 -3.50 -12.86 6.54
C THR A 68 -3.30 -11.42 7.02
N CYS A 69 -4.37 -10.64 7.12
CA CYS A 69 -4.40 -9.22 7.52
C CYS A 69 -5.83 -8.81 7.87
N ASP A 70 -6.01 -7.58 8.29
CA ASP A 70 -7.33 -7.04 8.62
C ASP A 70 -8.25 -6.95 7.39
N GLU A 71 -7.73 -6.55 6.24
CA GLU A 71 -8.46 -6.52 4.98
C GLU A 71 -8.94 -7.93 4.58
N GLY A 72 -8.12 -8.96 4.80
CA GLY A 72 -8.50 -10.36 4.57
C GLY A 72 -9.64 -10.81 5.48
N ARG A 73 -9.63 -10.37 6.75
CA ARG A 73 -10.73 -10.58 7.68
C ARG A 73 -12.00 -9.83 7.25
N MET A 74 -11.88 -8.56 6.82
CA MET A 74 -13.00 -7.78 6.32
C MET A 74 -13.64 -8.42 5.08
N LEU A 75 -12.83 -8.97 4.19
CA LEU A 75 -13.34 -9.67 3.00
C LEU A 75 -14.11 -10.94 3.38
N ALA A 76 -13.68 -11.65 4.44
CA ALA A 76 -14.41 -12.79 4.98
C ALA A 76 -15.80 -12.41 5.52
N GLU A 77 -15.94 -11.24 6.16
CA GLU A 77 -17.25 -10.70 6.57
C GLU A 77 -18.18 -10.43 5.37
N MET A 78 -17.60 -10.20 4.21
CA MET A 78 -18.34 -10.05 2.95
C MET A 78 -18.62 -11.40 2.25
N GLY A 79 -18.29 -12.53 2.90
CA GLY A 79 -18.56 -13.87 2.43
C GLY A 79 -17.44 -14.52 1.60
N ASN A 80 -16.21 -13.98 1.65
CA ASN A 80 -15.07 -14.54 0.91
C ASN A 80 -13.89 -14.85 1.85
N ASP A 81 -13.75 -16.13 2.19
CA ASP A 81 -12.74 -16.67 3.12
C ASP A 81 -11.36 -16.95 2.48
N SER A 82 -11.08 -16.46 1.28
CA SER A 82 -9.85 -16.79 0.53
C SER A 82 -8.55 -16.45 1.29
N PHE A 83 -8.59 -15.51 2.22
CA PHE A 83 -7.44 -15.10 3.03
C PHE A 83 -7.46 -15.63 4.47
N LYS A 84 -8.34 -16.58 4.76
CA LYS A 84 -8.31 -17.31 6.02
C LYS A 84 -7.12 -18.27 6.07
N LEU A 85 -6.39 -18.24 7.15
CA LEU A 85 -5.21 -19.09 7.38
C LEU A 85 -5.52 -20.32 8.21
N GLY A 86 -6.36 -20.17 9.23
CA GLY A 86 -6.67 -21.25 10.16
C GLY A 86 -7.47 -20.75 11.37
N ASN A 87 -7.34 -21.46 12.49
CA ASN A 87 -8.01 -21.13 13.74
C ASN A 87 -7.06 -21.34 14.92
N VAL A 88 -7.17 -20.51 15.97
CA VAL A 88 -6.29 -20.54 17.15
C VAL A 88 -6.33 -21.87 17.91
N GLU A 89 -7.44 -22.62 17.86
CA GLU A 89 -7.59 -23.89 18.57
C GLU A 89 -6.99 -25.07 17.82
N SER A 90 -6.87 -24.98 16.49
CA SER A 90 -6.54 -26.14 15.63
C SER A 90 -5.29 -25.98 14.79
N SER A 91 -4.75 -24.76 14.64
CA SER A 91 -3.64 -24.48 13.72
C SER A 91 -2.37 -24.09 14.46
N SER A 92 -1.26 -24.68 14.10
CA SER A 92 0.05 -24.23 14.57
C SER A 92 0.61 -23.09 13.72
N TYR A 93 1.51 -22.30 14.30
CA TYR A 93 2.17 -21.21 13.57
C TYR A 93 2.90 -21.69 12.30
N ILE A 94 3.53 -22.88 12.36
CA ILE A 94 4.25 -23.47 11.22
C ILE A 94 3.28 -23.80 10.07
N GLU A 95 2.09 -24.32 10.39
CA GLU A 95 1.06 -24.61 9.38
C GLU A 95 0.53 -23.33 8.75
N LEU A 96 0.28 -22.27 9.54
CA LEU A 96 -0.16 -20.98 9.03
C LEU A 96 0.88 -20.39 8.06
N MET A 97 2.16 -20.36 8.46
CA MET A 97 3.24 -19.82 7.64
C MET A 97 3.53 -20.68 6.40
N GLY A 98 3.36 -21.98 6.48
CA GLY A 98 3.54 -22.92 5.37
C GLY A 98 2.34 -23.05 4.43
N SER A 99 1.22 -22.41 4.74
CA SER A 99 -0.03 -22.55 4.01
C SER A 99 0.05 -22.03 2.57
N ASN A 100 -0.81 -22.55 1.70
CA ASN A 100 -0.91 -22.05 0.33
C ASN A 100 -1.41 -20.62 0.30
N THR A 101 -2.25 -20.21 1.23
CA THR A 101 -2.74 -18.82 1.36
C THR A 101 -1.60 -17.86 1.66
N THR A 102 -0.70 -18.20 2.60
CA THR A 102 0.51 -17.40 2.89
C THR A 102 1.41 -17.30 1.66
N LYS A 103 1.67 -18.42 0.97
CA LYS A 103 2.48 -18.43 -0.25
C LYS A 103 1.86 -17.59 -1.36
N ALA A 104 0.54 -17.74 -1.58
CA ALA A 104 -0.20 -16.95 -2.57
C ALA A 104 -0.13 -15.45 -2.26
N MET A 105 -0.30 -15.07 -0.98
CA MET A 105 -0.18 -13.69 -0.53
C MET A 105 1.21 -13.11 -0.83
N CYS A 106 2.28 -13.85 -0.54
CA CYS A 106 3.64 -13.40 -0.84
C CYS A 106 3.89 -13.25 -2.34
N VAL A 107 3.53 -14.26 -3.14
CA VAL A 107 3.81 -14.26 -4.59
C VAL A 107 3.00 -13.17 -5.30
N SER A 108 1.73 -13.00 -4.95
CA SER A 108 0.85 -12.00 -5.58
C SER A 108 1.15 -10.56 -5.18
N SER A 109 1.94 -10.35 -4.13
CA SER A 109 2.38 -9.02 -3.66
C SER A 109 3.86 -8.72 -3.90
N CYS A 110 4.62 -9.62 -4.48
CA CYS A 110 6.02 -9.39 -4.88
C CYS A 110 6.04 -8.60 -6.19
N ILE A 111 6.05 -7.27 -6.11
CA ILE A 111 5.89 -6.39 -7.28
C ILE A 111 7.02 -6.52 -8.30
N GLU A 112 8.20 -6.94 -7.88
CA GLU A 112 9.35 -7.22 -8.75
C GLU A 112 9.07 -8.37 -9.74
N CYS A 113 8.13 -9.25 -9.39
CA CYS A 113 7.74 -10.41 -10.20
C CYS A 113 6.43 -10.19 -10.98
N LEU A 114 5.72 -9.07 -10.74
CA LEU A 114 4.45 -8.81 -11.40
C LEU A 114 4.65 -8.19 -12.78
N PRO A 115 3.88 -8.63 -13.80
CA PRO A 115 3.88 -7.97 -15.10
C PRO A 115 3.60 -6.47 -14.96
N TYR A 116 4.29 -5.66 -15.76
CA TYR A 116 4.27 -4.19 -15.73
C TYR A 116 4.91 -3.56 -14.49
N CYS A 117 4.68 -4.06 -13.28
CA CYS A 117 5.26 -3.51 -12.06
C CYS A 117 6.80 -3.65 -12.06
N SER A 118 7.33 -4.79 -12.50
CA SER A 118 8.77 -5.07 -12.58
C SER A 118 9.56 -4.09 -13.44
N ASN A 119 8.91 -3.42 -14.39
CA ASN A 119 9.53 -2.41 -15.28
C ASN A 119 9.03 -0.98 -14.98
N CYS A 120 8.25 -0.80 -13.91
CA CYS A 120 7.71 0.50 -13.53
C CYS A 120 8.78 1.35 -12.84
N VAL A 121 8.92 2.61 -13.25
CA VAL A 121 9.86 3.56 -12.63
C VAL A 121 9.57 3.78 -11.13
N TYR A 122 8.32 3.63 -10.72
CA TYR A 122 7.89 3.79 -9.33
C TYR A 122 7.96 2.51 -8.50
N MET A 123 8.41 1.39 -9.08
CA MET A 123 8.47 0.11 -8.38
C MET A 123 9.16 0.19 -7.02
N PRO A 124 10.29 0.91 -6.82
CA PRO A 124 10.95 1.00 -5.50
C PRO A 124 10.09 1.68 -4.42
N TYR A 125 9.11 2.46 -4.81
CA TYR A 125 8.28 3.27 -3.91
C TYR A 125 6.85 2.76 -3.77
N CYS A 126 6.45 1.84 -4.63
CA CYS A 126 5.07 1.33 -4.73
C CYS A 126 4.89 -0.02 -4.00
N GLY A 127 3.68 -0.53 -4.04
CA GLY A 127 3.30 -1.85 -3.55
C GLY A 127 1.88 -2.20 -3.99
N THR A 128 1.45 -3.43 -3.73
CA THR A 128 0.11 -3.90 -4.09
C THR A 128 -0.53 -4.70 -2.96
N CYS A 129 -1.86 -4.76 -2.93
CA CYS A 129 -2.63 -5.52 -1.95
C CYS A 129 -3.46 -6.61 -2.63
N PRO A 130 -3.08 -7.89 -2.48
CA PRO A 130 -3.80 -9.00 -3.09
C PRO A 130 -5.28 -9.11 -2.65
N VAL A 131 -5.59 -8.67 -1.43
CA VAL A 131 -6.96 -8.70 -0.90
C VAL A 131 -7.86 -7.73 -1.67
N ILE A 132 -7.40 -6.50 -1.87
CA ILE A 132 -8.15 -5.49 -2.62
C ILE A 132 -8.23 -5.89 -4.09
N ASN A 133 -7.17 -6.44 -4.67
CA ASN A 133 -7.18 -6.94 -6.05
C ASN A 133 -8.25 -8.02 -6.22
N LEU A 134 -8.32 -8.99 -5.29
CA LEU A 134 -9.37 -10.02 -5.33
C LEU A 134 -10.77 -9.44 -5.20
N ALA A 135 -10.96 -8.47 -4.29
CA ALA A 135 -12.26 -7.87 -4.05
C ALA A 135 -12.78 -7.06 -5.24
N GLN A 136 -11.89 -6.48 -6.04
CA GLN A 136 -12.26 -5.59 -7.15
C GLN A 136 -12.24 -6.27 -8.52
N ASP A 137 -11.23 -7.09 -8.76
CA ASP A 137 -10.95 -7.68 -10.07
C ASP A 137 -11.10 -9.21 -10.08
N GLU A 138 -11.57 -9.82 -8.99
CA GLU A 138 -11.65 -11.28 -8.81
C GLU A 138 -10.31 -12.00 -9.06
N ASN A 139 -9.19 -11.28 -8.88
CA ASN A 139 -7.84 -11.76 -9.13
C ASN A 139 -6.88 -11.23 -8.05
N ILE A 140 -6.12 -12.11 -7.40
CA ILE A 140 -5.13 -11.72 -6.40
C ILE A 140 -3.93 -10.96 -6.98
N PHE A 141 -3.68 -11.09 -8.28
CA PHE A 141 -2.62 -10.37 -8.98
C PHE A 141 -3.11 -9.02 -9.50
N ALA A 142 -2.28 -7.99 -9.38
CA ALA A 142 -2.62 -6.67 -9.90
C ALA A 142 -2.85 -6.70 -11.42
N SER A 143 -3.95 -6.12 -11.86
CA SER A 143 -4.35 -6.05 -13.27
C SER A 143 -4.07 -4.65 -13.83
N TYR A 144 -2.77 -4.32 -14.02
CA TYR A 144 -2.41 -3.07 -14.70
C TYR A 144 -2.95 -3.05 -16.15
N PRO A 145 -3.48 -1.92 -16.66
CA PRO A 145 -3.63 -0.58 -16.07
C PRO A 145 -4.95 -0.34 -15.32
N LYS A 146 -5.72 -1.38 -15.00
CA LYS A 146 -7.07 -1.25 -14.41
C LYS A 146 -7.05 -0.88 -12.93
N GLU A 147 -5.97 -1.22 -12.21
CA GLU A 147 -5.89 -0.98 -10.79
C GLU A 147 -5.91 0.52 -10.47
N PHE A 148 -6.96 0.98 -9.80
CA PHE A 148 -7.16 2.39 -9.47
C PHE A 148 -6.04 2.95 -8.56
N ARG A 149 -5.46 2.11 -7.67
CA ARG A 149 -4.36 2.52 -6.80
C ARG A 149 -3.07 2.82 -7.55
N CYS A 150 -2.83 2.09 -8.65
CA CYS A 150 -1.70 2.39 -9.53
C CYS A 150 -1.74 3.83 -10.04
N LYS A 151 -2.93 4.32 -10.41
CA LYS A 151 -3.14 5.70 -10.85
C LYS A 151 -2.97 6.70 -9.70
N ILE A 152 -3.58 6.41 -8.53
CA ILE A 152 -3.48 7.29 -7.36
C ILE A 152 -2.03 7.41 -6.89
N TYR A 153 -1.34 6.28 -6.69
CA TYR A 153 0.05 6.31 -6.23
C TYR A 153 0.99 6.92 -7.28
N GLY A 154 0.77 6.60 -8.56
CA GLY A 154 1.52 7.21 -9.66
C GLY A 154 1.36 8.71 -9.68
N GLY A 155 0.12 9.22 -9.61
CA GLY A 155 -0.17 10.65 -9.59
C GLY A 155 0.45 11.37 -8.39
N ILE A 156 0.40 10.79 -7.18
CA ILE A 156 1.07 11.36 -6.01
C ILE A 156 2.60 11.36 -6.22
N LEU A 157 3.17 10.26 -6.69
CA LEU A 157 4.62 10.14 -6.92
C LEU A 157 5.11 11.13 -7.99
N ASP A 158 4.35 11.32 -9.08
CA ASP A 158 4.65 12.32 -10.12
C ASP A 158 4.78 13.72 -9.51
N ILE A 159 3.84 14.14 -8.68
CA ILE A 159 3.85 15.45 -8.03
C ILE A 159 5.03 15.57 -7.06
N LEU A 160 5.23 14.56 -6.21
CA LEU A 160 6.31 14.59 -5.23
C LEU A 160 7.68 14.68 -5.89
N PHE A 161 7.92 13.90 -6.95
CA PHE A 161 9.16 13.94 -7.71
C PHE A 161 9.32 15.25 -8.48
N ASP A 162 8.26 15.80 -9.06
CA ASP A 162 8.29 17.10 -9.76
C ASP A 162 8.72 18.23 -8.80
N TYR A 163 8.18 18.27 -7.58
CA TYR A 163 8.61 19.24 -6.57
C TYR A 163 10.04 19.01 -6.08
N ILE A 164 10.47 17.75 -5.93
CA ILE A 164 11.84 17.42 -5.53
C ILE A 164 12.83 17.83 -6.64
N GLU A 165 12.50 17.58 -7.91
CA GLU A 165 13.32 17.96 -9.06
C GLU A 165 13.45 19.47 -9.20
N LYS A 166 12.38 20.22 -9.00
CA LYS A 166 12.39 21.69 -9.02
C LYS A 166 13.20 22.34 -7.90
N GLN A 167 13.57 21.58 -6.87
CA GLN A 167 14.35 22.06 -5.70
C GLN A 167 13.73 23.31 -5.04
N ASP A 168 12.38 23.40 -5.00
CA ASP A 168 11.68 24.45 -4.28
C ASP A 168 11.93 24.27 -2.77
N ASN A 169 12.79 25.12 -2.21
CA ASN A 169 13.23 25.03 -0.81
C ASN A 169 12.06 25.11 0.16
N ASP A 170 11.04 25.93 -0.12
CA ASP A 170 9.88 26.09 0.74
C ASP A 170 9.06 24.78 0.77
N VAL A 171 8.90 24.13 -0.38
CA VAL A 171 8.20 22.84 -0.47
C VAL A 171 9.02 21.72 0.16
N ILE A 172 10.33 21.70 -0.04
CA ILE A 172 11.21 20.69 0.58
C ILE A 172 11.16 20.80 2.12
N GLU A 173 11.08 22.02 2.67
CA GLU A 173 10.89 22.21 4.11
C GLU A 173 9.51 21.74 4.60
N ILE A 174 8.46 21.95 3.80
CA ILE A 174 7.14 21.39 4.09
C ILE A 174 7.20 19.86 4.09
N PHE A 175 7.81 19.25 3.09
CA PHE A 175 7.97 17.79 3.00
C PHE A 175 8.75 17.21 4.20
N ARG A 176 9.79 17.89 4.66
CA ARG A 176 10.53 17.49 5.88
C ARG A 176 9.68 17.54 7.14
N LYS A 177 8.67 18.41 7.20
CA LYS A 177 7.73 18.47 8.33
C LYS A 177 6.67 17.36 8.25
N TRP A 178 6.43 16.81 7.07
CA TRP A 178 5.47 15.73 6.89
C TRP A 178 6.04 14.34 7.25
N ILE A 179 7.36 14.19 7.31
CA ILE A 179 8.05 12.94 7.63
C ILE A 179 8.67 12.98 9.05
#